data_21ff0d4212bf66d5652307ab019dc7d2
#
_entry.id   21ff0d4212bf66d5652307ab019dc7d2
#
_cell.length_a   1.000
_cell.length_b   1.000
_cell.length_c   1.000
_cell.angle_alpha   90.00
_cell.angle_beta   90.00
_cell.angle_gamma   90.00
#
_symmetry.space_group_name_H-M   'P 1'
#
loop_
_entity.id
_entity.type
_entity.pdbx_description
1 polymer ?
#
loop_
_entity_poly.entity_id
_entity_poly.type
_entity_poly.pdbx_seq_one_letter_code
_entity_poly.pdbx_strand_id
1 'polypeptide(L)'
;MEAIAAADARFAEVLAAVEARRQAGEDILLIACSDHGHQTVQAVVDIESELVTAGLKRDLADTGIVSVSNGTSALVYLHPERRSQADALIEFLVAQPWAGSVHVGPALGDIGQAASDYLFCAISMASDPAPNVYGVSGLAYAAKPSAGKPDRLGCGQHGGLGAAEQMPFLMINGGEFVAGATHVAPSSPIDLAPTILRHLGLDAEGCDGRPLQGRAGGF
;
A
#
# COMPACT_ATOMS: atom_id res chain seq x y z
N MET A 1 -4.02 21.36 -0.42
CA MET A 1 -4.59 21.95 0.83
C MET A 1 -6.12 21.94 0.80
N GLU A 2 -6.77 22.39 -0.30
CA GLU A 2 -8.25 22.42 -0.39
C GLU A 2 -8.92 21.05 -0.20
N ALA A 3 -8.37 19.98 -0.78
CA ALA A 3 -8.94 18.63 -0.62
C ALA A 3 -8.87 18.13 0.83
N ILE A 4 -7.78 18.44 1.54
CA ILE A 4 -7.64 18.08 2.96
C ILE A 4 -8.66 18.87 3.80
N ALA A 5 -8.81 20.18 3.57
CA ALA A 5 -9.78 20.99 4.26
C ALA A 5 -11.23 20.54 3.99
N ALA A 6 -11.53 20.09 2.76
CA ALA A 6 -12.84 19.54 2.43
C ALA A 6 -13.11 18.21 3.15
N ALA A 7 -12.11 17.33 3.24
CA ALA A 7 -12.22 16.07 3.98
C ALA A 7 -12.40 16.32 5.49
N ASP A 8 -11.64 17.26 6.07
CA ASP A 8 -11.74 17.66 7.47
C ASP A 8 -13.13 18.21 7.80
N ALA A 9 -13.70 19.08 6.93
CA ALA A 9 -15.04 19.59 7.10
C ALA A 9 -16.11 18.47 7.10
N ARG A 10 -15.95 17.45 6.24
CA ARG A 10 -16.88 16.29 6.24
C ARG A 10 -16.70 15.43 7.50
N PHE A 11 -15.46 15.26 7.95
CA PHE A 11 -15.20 14.54 9.20
C PHE A 11 -15.81 15.25 10.42
N ALA A 12 -15.73 16.58 10.47
CA ALA A 12 -16.37 17.37 11.52
C ALA A 12 -17.90 17.16 11.59
N GLU A 13 -18.59 17.02 10.46
CA GLU A 13 -20.03 16.70 10.41
C GLU A 13 -20.32 15.31 11.02
N VAL A 14 -19.49 14.31 10.68
CA VAL A 14 -19.61 12.94 11.23
C VAL A 14 -19.37 12.96 12.75
N LEU A 15 -18.32 13.65 13.19
CA LEU A 15 -17.99 13.78 14.62
C LEU A 15 -19.12 14.42 15.40
N ALA A 16 -19.71 15.51 14.90
CA ALA A 16 -20.85 16.18 15.54
C ALA A 16 -22.05 15.26 15.67
N ALA A 17 -22.35 14.45 14.65
CA ALA A 17 -23.43 13.47 14.69
C ALA A 17 -23.17 12.36 15.73
N VAL A 18 -21.92 11.86 15.80
CA VAL A 18 -21.50 10.87 16.81
C VAL A 18 -21.64 11.43 18.22
N GLU A 19 -21.18 12.66 18.46
CA GLU A 19 -21.29 13.31 19.78
C GLU A 19 -22.75 13.50 20.22
N ALA A 20 -23.64 13.93 19.32
CA ALA A 20 -25.06 14.06 19.59
C ALA A 20 -25.71 12.73 20.00
N ARG A 21 -25.36 11.64 19.34
CA ARG A 21 -25.88 10.30 19.67
C ARG A 21 -25.31 9.77 20.99
N ARG A 22 -24.04 10.03 21.27
CA ARG A 22 -23.43 9.69 22.59
C ARG A 22 -24.10 10.44 23.73
N GLN A 23 -24.46 11.72 23.53
CA GLN A 23 -25.22 12.49 24.50
C GLN A 23 -26.63 11.90 24.74
N ALA A 24 -27.18 11.21 23.75
CA ALA A 24 -28.42 10.45 23.88
C ALA A 24 -28.25 9.06 24.54
N GLY A 25 -27.03 8.72 24.97
CA GLY A 25 -26.71 7.48 25.70
C GLY A 25 -26.26 6.30 24.81
N GLU A 26 -25.95 6.54 23.54
CA GLU A 26 -25.44 5.48 22.66
C GLU A 26 -23.93 5.29 22.83
N ASP A 27 -23.49 4.03 22.90
CA ASP A 27 -22.07 3.67 22.86
C ASP A 27 -21.59 3.55 21.40
N ILE A 28 -20.82 4.52 20.95
CA ILE A 28 -20.36 4.60 19.55
C ILE A 28 -18.84 4.61 19.49
N LEU A 29 -18.27 3.70 18.72
CA LEU A 29 -16.88 3.71 18.32
C LEU A 29 -16.73 4.44 16.99
N LEU A 30 -15.95 5.53 16.97
CA LEU A 30 -15.60 6.26 15.76
C LEU A 30 -14.16 5.91 15.35
N ILE A 31 -13.98 5.40 14.13
CA ILE A 31 -12.69 5.10 13.55
C ILE A 31 -12.49 5.94 12.29
N ALA A 32 -11.38 6.68 12.23
CA ALA A 32 -10.93 7.38 11.04
C ALA A 32 -9.54 6.89 10.66
N CYS A 33 -9.39 6.38 9.45
CA CYS A 33 -8.12 5.85 8.96
C CYS A 33 -7.99 6.05 7.44
N SER A 34 -6.78 5.90 6.93
CA SER A 34 -6.56 5.64 5.51
C SER A 34 -6.15 4.17 5.31
N ASP A 35 -6.44 3.65 4.13
CA ASP A 35 -6.09 2.29 3.70
C ASP A 35 -4.57 2.15 3.45
N HIS A 36 -3.91 3.19 2.97
CA HIS A 36 -2.47 3.30 2.73
C HIS A 36 -2.03 4.76 2.76
N GLY A 37 -0.73 4.99 2.76
CA GLY A 37 -0.13 6.29 2.52
C GLY A 37 0.21 6.50 1.04
N HIS A 38 1.03 7.52 0.75
CA HIS A 38 1.49 7.85 -0.60
C HIS A 38 2.96 8.26 -0.57
N GLN A 39 3.64 8.07 -1.71
CA GLN A 39 4.95 8.66 -1.99
C GLN A 39 4.86 9.54 -3.24
N THR A 40 5.73 10.55 -3.32
CA THR A 40 5.79 11.42 -4.50
C THR A 40 6.56 10.73 -5.61
N VAL A 41 5.96 10.63 -6.79
CA VAL A 41 6.62 10.06 -7.97
C VAL A 41 7.73 11.00 -8.44
N GLN A 42 8.99 10.56 -8.30
CA GLN A 42 10.17 11.31 -8.78
C GLN A 42 10.57 10.93 -10.20
N ALA A 43 10.28 9.69 -10.62
CA ALA A 43 10.57 9.20 -11.96
C ALA A 43 9.63 8.04 -12.31
N VAL A 44 9.38 7.87 -13.61
CA VAL A 44 8.54 6.80 -14.16
C VAL A 44 9.39 5.89 -15.04
N VAL A 45 9.25 4.58 -14.84
CA VAL A 45 10.03 3.55 -15.54
C VAL A 45 9.12 2.72 -16.44
N ASP A 46 9.44 2.66 -17.70
CA ASP A 46 8.80 1.74 -18.66
C ASP A 46 9.51 0.37 -18.61
N ILE A 47 9.09 -0.47 -17.66
CA ILE A 47 9.69 -1.79 -17.43
C ILE A 47 9.63 -2.65 -18.70
N GLU A 48 8.55 -2.55 -19.49
CA GLU A 48 8.42 -3.28 -20.75
C GLU A 48 9.53 -2.91 -21.75
N SER A 49 9.80 -1.61 -21.89
CA SER A 49 10.88 -1.10 -22.75
C SER A 49 12.28 -1.48 -22.23
N GLU A 50 12.48 -1.48 -20.91
CA GLU A 50 13.72 -1.93 -20.28
C GLU A 50 13.98 -3.42 -20.57
N LEU A 51 12.96 -4.26 -20.46
CA LEU A 51 13.05 -5.70 -20.79
C LEU A 51 13.38 -5.96 -22.27
N VAL A 52 12.83 -5.16 -23.17
CA VAL A 52 13.16 -5.22 -24.60
C VAL A 52 14.61 -4.79 -24.84
N THR A 53 15.04 -3.70 -24.22
CA THR A 53 16.41 -3.19 -24.34
C THR A 53 17.45 -4.19 -23.81
N ALA A 54 17.10 -4.91 -22.73
CA ALA A 54 17.93 -5.98 -22.17
C ALA A 54 17.93 -7.28 -22.99
N GLY A 55 17.12 -7.38 -24.04
CA GLY A 55 17.00 -8.59 -24.85
C GLY A 55 16.26 -9.75 -24.18
N LEU A 56 15.62 -9.50 -23.05
CA LEU A 56 14.78 -10.47 -22.32
C LEU A 56 13.40 -10.60 -22.96
N LYS A 57 12.97 -9.57 -23.63
CA LYS A 57 11.72 -9.50 -24.38
C LYS A 57 12.02 -9.13 -25.83
N ARG A 58 11.38 -9.77 -26.79
CA ARG A 58 11.67 -9.55 -28.22
C ARG A 58 11.23 -8.15 -28.69
N ASP A 59 10.02 -7.75 -28.30
CA ASP A 59 9.39 -6.47 -28.61
C ASP A 59 8.24 -6.22 -27.62
N LEU A 60 7.59 -5.05 -27.67
CA LEU A 60 6.49 -4.70 -26.77
C LEU A 60 5.22 -5.55 -26.98
N ALA A 61 5.08 -6.23 -28.11
CA ALA A 61 3.96 -7.12 -28.38
C ALA A 61 4.22 -8.56 -27.91
N ASP A 62 5.44 -8.88 -27.50
CA ASP A 62 5.80 -10.21 -26.96
C ASP A 62 5.11 -10.42 -25.59
N THR A 63 4.18 -11.34 -25.53
CA THR A 63 3.41 -11.70 -24.32
C THR A 63 4.07 -12.79 -23.47
N GLY A 64 5.27 -13.23 -23.82
CA GLY A 64 6.01 -14.24 -23.05
C GLY A 64 6.49 -13.72 -21.70
N ILE A 65 6.73 -12.41 -21.59
CA ILE A 65 6.98 -11.68 -20.34
C ILE A 65 6.13 -10.42 -20.38
N VAL A 66 5.35 -10.17 -19.33
CA VAL A 66 4.47 -8.99 -19.25
C VAL A 66 4.62 -8.33 -17.89
N SER A 67 4.87 -7.03 -17.88
CA SER A 67 4.87 -6.21 -16.67
C SER A 67 3.57 -5.41 -16.57
N VAL A 68 2.91 -5.49 -15.43
CA VAL A 68 1.68 -4.75 -15.13
C VAL A 68 1.95 -3.75 -14.02
N SER A 69 1.84 -2.47 -14.34
CA SER A 69 2.03 -1.37 -13.39
C SER A 69 0.91 -1.30 -12.36
N ASN A 70 1.30 -1.06 -11.11
CA ASN A 70 0.42 -0.69 -10.01
C ASN A 70 1.04 0.48 -9.23
N GLY A 71 1.23 1.62 -9.90
CA GLY A 71 1.83 2.82 -9.30
C GLY A 71 3.29 2.61 -8.91
N THR A 72 3.58 2.59 -7.62
CA THR A 72 4.92 2.36 -7.04
C THR A 72 5.27 0.87 -6.91
N SER A 73 4.54 0.01 -7.59
CA SER A 73 4.86 -1.40 -7.77
C SER A 73 4.54 -1.90 -9.17
N ALA A 74 5.04 -3.08 -9.51
CA ALA A 74 4.69 -3.80 -10.72
C ALA A 74 4.61 -5.31 -10.45
N LEU A 75 3.70 -5.97 -11.15
CA LEU A 75 3.64 -7.43 -11.21
C LEU A 75 4.23 -7.89 -12.54
N VAL A 76 5.11 -8.85 -12.51
CA VAL A 76 5.73 -9.42 -13.71
C VAL A 76 5.22 -10.84 -13.91
N TYR A 77 4.68 -11.09 -15.07
CA TYR A 77 4.15 -12.38 -15.49
C TYR A 77 5.11 -13.03 -16.47
N LEU A 78 5.38 -14.32 -16.30
CA LEU A 78 6.26 -15.11 -17.15
C LEU A 78 5.48 -16.32 -17.68
N HIS A 79 5.38 -16.41 -19.00
CA HIS A 79 4.73 -17.58 -19.63
C HIS A 79 5.50 -18.86 -19.30
N PRO A 80 4.84 -20.00 -19.02
CA PRO A 80 5.52 -21.25 -18.67
C PRO A 80 6.59 -21.71 -19.67
N GLU A 81 6.39 -21.45 -20.96
CA GLU A 81 7.36 -21.76 -22.02
C GLU A 81 8.64 -20.91 -21.98
N ARG A 82 8.63 -19.81 -21.21
CA ARG A 82 9.77 -18.90 -21.01
C ARG A 82 10.48 -19.12 -19.69
N ARG A 83 10.17 -20.17 -18.94
CA ARG A 83 10.79 -20.46 -17.63
C ARG A 83 12.31 -20.61 -17.67
N SER A 84 12.87 -20.98 -18.81
CA SER A 84 14.34 -20.99 -19.00
C SER A 84 14.98 -19.60 -18.90
N GLN A 85 14.23 -18.51 -18.97
CA GLN A 85 14.71 -17.15 -18.83
C GLN A 85 14.55 -16.60 -17.39
N ALA A 86 14.01 -17.39 -16.46
CA ALA A 86 13.69 -16.96 -15.10
C ALA A 86 14.90 -16.35 -14.37
N ASP A 87 16.04 -17.04 -14.38
CA ASP A 87 17.24 -16.59 -13.67
C ASP A 87 17.77 -15.27 -14.26
N ALA A 88 17.84 -15.17 -15.59
CA ALA A 88 18.28 -13.95 -16.27
C ALA A 88 17.32 -12.76 -16.00
N LEU A 89 16.03 -13.05 -15.91
CA LEU A 89 15.02 -12.03 -15.58
C LEU A 89 15.16 -11.53 -14.14
N ILE A 90 15.38 -12.43 -13.16
CA ILE A 90 15.63 -12.06 -11.77
C ILE A 90 16.91 -11.22 -11.68
N GLU A 91 18.00 -11.71 -12.27
CA GLU A 91 19.31 -11.02 -12.25
C GLU A 91 19.18 -9.61 -12.83
N PHE A 92 18.49 -9.46 -13.95
CA PHE A 92 18.23 -8.16 -14.54
C PHE A 92 17.43 -7.24 -13.59
N LEU A 93 16.28 -7.71 -13.06
CA LEU A 93 15.38 -6.90 -12.26
C LEU A 93 16.04 -6.43 -10.95
N VAL A 94 16.75 -7.33 -10.27
CA VAL A 94 17.43 -7.02 -8.99
C VAL A 94 18.58 -6.02 -9.18
N ALA A 95 19.21 -6.01 -10.35
CA ALA A 95 20.30 -5.08 -10.67
C ALA A 95 19.82 -3.65 -10.99
N GLN A 96 18.51 -3.42 -11.14
CA GLN A 96 18.00 -2.12 -11.54
C GLN A 96 17.94 -1.13 -10.38
N PRO A 97 18.40 0.13 -10.57
CA PRO A 97 18.35 1.14 -9.51
C PRO A 97 16.92 1.59 -9.17
N TRP A 98 15.96 1.32 -10.03
CA TRP A 98 14.54 1.63 -9.81
C TRP A 98 13.77 0.50 -9.10
N ALA A 99 14.36 -0.69 -8.95
CA ALA A 99 13.77 -1.82 -8.23
C ALA A 99 14.22 -1.77 -6.75
N GLY A 100 13.32 -1.46 -5.84
CA GLY A 100 13.61 -1.43 -4.40
C GLY A 100 13.68 -2.83 -3.81
N SER A 101 12.70 -3.67 -4.14
CA SER A 101 12.71 -5.11 -3.81
C SER A 101 11.98 -5.92 -4.87
N VAL A 102 12.45 -7.16 -5.09
CA VAL A 102 11.86 -8.12 -6.04
C VAL A 102 11.49 -9.37 -5.25
N HIS A 103 10.20 -9.70 -5.23
CA HIS A 103 9.64 -10.83 -4.50
C HIS A 103 9.28 -11.94 -5.48
N VAL A 104 9.89 -13.13 -5.31
CA VAL A 104 9.76 -14.27 -6.23
C VAL A 104 9.36 -15.53 -5.46
N GLY A 105 8.56 -16.39 -6.05
CA GLY A 105 8.17 -17.67 -5.47
C GLY A 105 7.51 -17.53 -4.10
N PRO A 106 8.00 -18.20 -3.03
CA PRO A 106 7.41 -18.12 -1.69
C PRO A 106 7.36 -16.69 -1.13
N ALA A 107 8.33 -15.82 -1.49
CA ALA A 107 8.35 -14.43 -1.03
C ALA A 107 7.18 -13.57 -1.54
N LEU A 108 6.42 -14.03 -2.54
CA LEU A 108 5.14 -13.43 -2.92
C LEU A 108 4.11 -13.53 -1.78
N GLY A 109 4.09 -14.65 -1.05
CA GLY A 109 3.22 -14.84 0.10
C GLY A 109 3.51 -13.87 1.24
N ASP A 110 4.78 -13.48 1.44
CA ASP A 110 5.19 -12.55 2.50
C ASP A 110 4.60 -11.13 2.30
N ILE A 111 4.24 -10.80 1.05
CA ILE A 111 3.60 -9.54 0.68
C ILE A 111 2.11 -9.69 0.33
N GLY A 112 1.51 -10.83 0.68
CA GLY A 112 0.08 -11.09 0.46
C GLY A 112 -0.31 -11.38 -1.00
N GLN A 113 0.64 -11.66 -1.89
CA GLN A 113 0.35 -12.04 -3.28
C GLN A 113 0.09 -13.53 -3.39
N ALA A 114 -1.05 -13.89 -3.97
CA ALA A 114 -1.35 -15.28 -4.26
C ALA A 114 -0.45 -15.81 -5.38
N ALA A 115 0.09 -17.00 -5.19
CA ALA A 115 0.83 -17.69 -6.24
C ALA A 115 -0.10 -18.03 -7.44
N SER A 116 0.43 -17.91 -8.65
CA SER A 116 -0.23 -18.39 -9.86
C SER A 116 0.80 -18.94 -10.85
N ASP A 117 0.36 -19.69 -11.84
CA ASP A 117 1.25 -20.29 -12.84
C ASP A 117 1.99 -19.24 -13.67
N TYR A 118 1.46 -18.05 -13.78
CA TYR A 118 1.99 -16.97 -14.61
C TYR A 118 2.63 -15.84 -13.79
N LEU A 119 2.17 -15.56 -12.56
CA LEU A 119 2.78 -14.52 -11.73
C LEU A 119 4.18 -14.98 -11.31
N PHE A 120 5.19 -14.34 -11.89
CA PHE A 120 6.58 -14.67 -11.67
C PHE A 120 7.16 -13.92 -10.48
N CYS A 121 6.99 -12.60 -10.44
CA CYS A 121 7.45 -11.79 -9.32
C CYS A 121 6.61 -10.52 -9.16
N ALA A 122 6.73 -9.93 -7.97
CA ALA A 122 6.26 -8.58 -7.66
C ALA A 122 7.47 -7.69 -7.37
N ILE A 123 7.43 -6.48 -7.89
CA ILE A 123 8.47 -5.46 -7.69
C ILE A 123 7.87 -4.33 -6.86
N SER A 124 8.46 -4.02 -5.70
CA SER A 124 8.28 -2.73 -5.07
C SER A 124 9.32 -1.78 -5.64
N MET A 125 8.87 -0.67 -6.23
CA MET A 125 9.77 0.30 -6.84
C MET A 125 10.65 0.96 -5.77
N ALA A 126 11.85 1.37 -6.13
CA ALA A 126 12.78 2.01 -5.20
C ALA A 126 12.20 3.32 -4.66
N SER A 127 12.42 3.56 -3.37
CA SER A 127 11.96 4.75 -2.66
C SER A 127 13.11 5.41 -1.90
N ASP A 128 12.96 6.73 -1.67
CA ASP A 128 13.92 7.56 -0.95
C ASP A 128 13.15 8.38 0.11
N PRO A 129 13.61 8.42 1.37
CA PRO A 129 13.00 9.25 2.41
C PRO A 129 13.18 10.75 2.21
N ALA A 130 13.94 11.19 1.21
CA ALA A 130 14.14 12.61 0.91
C ALA A 130 12.79 13.34 0.71
N PRO A 131 12.72 14.63 1.10
CA PRO A 131 11.52 15.43 0.91
C PRO A 131 11.37 15.87 -0.56
N ASN A 132 10.13 15.99 -1.00
CA ASN A 132 9.78 16.62 -2.25
C ASN A 132 9.94 18.17 -2.18
N VAL A 133 9.64 18.86 -3.28
CA VAL A 133 9.75 20.34 -3.37
C VAL A 133 8.85 21.10 -2.38
N TYR A 134 7.91 20.43 -1.75
CA TYR A 134 7.01 21.00 -0.73
C TYR A 134 7.40 20.59 0.70
N GLY A 135 8.55 19.92 0.89
CA GLY A 135 9.03 19.47 2.18
C GLY A 135 8.34 18.20 2.70
N VAL A 136 7.58 17.49 1.87
CA VAL A 136 6.93 16.21 2.22
C VAL A 136 7.87 15.06 1.91
N SER A 137 8.22 14.28 2.92
CA SER A 137 9.12 13.12 2.80
C SER A 137 8.48 11.96 2.01
N GLY A 138 9.31 11.22 1.32
CA GLY A 138 8.93 10.03 0.56
C GLY A 138 8.87 10.30 -0.95
N LEU A 139 9.97 10.01 -1.63
CA LEU A 139 10.06 9.95 -3.10
C LEU A 139 10.08 8.50 -3.54
N ALA A 140 9.51 8.18 -4.70
CA ALA A 140 9.56 6.84 -5.28
C ALA A 140 9.65 6.86 -6.79
N TYR A 141 10.22 5.80 -7.35
CA TYR A 141 9.95 5.45 -8.74
C TYR A 141 8.52 4.92 -8.86
N ALA A 142 7.93 5.08 -10.04
CA ALA A 142 6.68 4.44 -10.41
C ALA A 142 6.85 3.64 -11.69
N ALA A 143 6.17 2.51 -11.80
CA ALA A 143 6.07 1.78 -13.05
C ALA A 143 5.14 2.54 -14.01
N LYS A 144 5.53 2.62 -15.29
CA LYS A 144 4.76 3.33 -16.31
C LYS A 144 3.35 2.75 -16.41
N PRO A 145 2.31 3.57 -16.30
CA PRO A 145 0.95 3.10 -16.40
C PRO A 145 0.60 2.64 -17.81
N SER A 146 -0.50 1.91 -17.95
CA SER A 146 -1.02 1.48 -19.25
C SER A 146 -1.18 2.65 -20.21
N ALA A 147 -1.09 2.37 -21.51
CA ALA A 147 -1.23 3.36 -22.57
C ALA A 147 -2.47 4.26 -22.39
N GLY A 148 -2.29 5.56 -22.57
CA GLY A 148 -3.33 6.56 -22.42
C GLY A 148 -3.55 7.08 -21.01
N LYS A 149 -2.85 6.57 -19.99
CA LYS A 149 -2.86 7.13 -18.63
C LYS A 149 -1.64 8.02 -18.41
N PRO A 150 -1.77 9.12 -17.62
CA PRO A 150 -0.65 10.02 -17.34
C PRO A 150 0.37 9.37 -16.39
N ASP A 151 1.64 9.73 -16.54
CA ASP A 151 2.77 9.21 -15.75
C ASP A 151 2.74 9.63 -14.27
N ARG A 152 1.89 10.59 -13.89
CA ARG A 152 1.76 11.06 -12.50
C ARG A 152 3.03 11.64 -11.86
N LEU A 153 4.00 12.07 -12.65
CA LEU A 153 5.24 12.69 -12.13
C LEU A 153 4.93 13.87 -11.20
N GLY A 154 5.55 13.90 -10.03
CA GLY A 154 5.31 14.90 -8.99
C GLY A 154 4.00 14.72 -8.20
N CYS A 155 3.18 13.72 -8.54
CA CYS A 155 1.95 13.40 -7.80
C CYS A 155 2.22 12.32 -6.75
N GLY A 156 1.29 12.19 -5.78
CA GLY A 156 1.26 11.04 -4.87
C GLY A 156 0.87 9.76 -5.60
N GLN A 157 1.58 8.69 -5.34
CA GLN A 157 1.27 7.34 -5.80
C GLN A 157 1.54 6.32 -4.69
N HIS A 158 0.98 5.13 -4.85
CA HIS A 158 1.06 4.02 -3.92
C HIS A 158 1.08 2.68 -4.67
N GLY A 159 1.16 1.58 -3.94
CA GLY A 159 1.13 0.21 -4.47
C GLY A 159 2.37 -0.60 -4.11
N GLY A 160 3.45 0.07 -3.67
CA GLY A 160 4.69 -0.55 -3.24
C GLY A 160 4.80 -0.75 -1.72
N LEU A 161 6.01 -1.05 -1.27
CA LEU A 161 6.36 -1.28 0.14
C LEU A 161 7.16 -0.12 0.75
N GLY A 162 7.12 1.06 0.13
CA GLY A 162 7.79 2.23 0.64
C GLY A 162 7.25 2.68 2.00
N ALA A 163 8.14 3.14 2.89
CA ALA A 163 7.78 3.43 4.28
C ALA A 163 6.59 4.42 4.41
N ALA A 164 6.53 5.44 3.55
CA ALA A 164 5.43 6.41 3.59
C ALA A 164 4.10 5.84 3.08
N GLU A 165 4.12 4.77 2.28
CA GLU A 165 2.92 4.06 1.83
C GLU A 165 2.39 3.11 2.90
N GLN A 166 3.30 2.49 3.67
CA GLN A 166 2.99 1.47 4.68
C GLN A 166 2.60 2.07 6.04
N MET A 167 2.58 3.39 6.18
CA MET A 167 2.23 4.08 7.43
C MET A 167 1.01 4.97 7.27
N PRO A 168 -0.20 4.40 7.00
CA PRO A 168 -1.43 5.16 7.03
C PRO A 168 -1.72 5.65 8.46
N PHE A 169 -2.50 6.73 8.57
CA PHE A 169 -2.97 7.18 9.87
C PHE A 169 -4.14 6.34 10.38
N LEU A 170 -4.26 6.25 11.70
CA LEU A 170 -5.39 5.66 12.40
C LEU A 170 -5.74 6.52 13.62
N MET A 171 -6.99 6.94 13.71
CA MET A 171 -7.57 7.60 14.88
C MET A 171 -8.79 6.83 15.34
N ILE A 172 -8.87 6.57 16.64
CA ILE A 172 -10.01 5.88 17.26
C ILE A 172 -10.51 6.74 18.43
N ASN A 173 -11.83 6.87 18.52
CA ASN A 173 -12.47 7.63 19.58
C ASN A 173 -13.71 6.91 20.08
N GLY A 174 -13.85 6.75 21.39
CA GLY A 174 -14.95 6.06 22.05
C GLY A 174 -14.64 4.61 22.44
N GLY A 175 -15.64 3.90 22.95
CA GLY A 175 -15.46 2.56 23.51
C GLY A 175 -14.42 2.51 24.63
N GLU A 176 -13.55 1.53 24.59
CA GLU A 176 -12.47 1.33 25.57
C GLU A 176 -11.22 2.23 25.33
N PHE A 177 -11.21 3.10 24.32
CA PHE A 177 -10.05 3.91 23.96
C PHE A 177 -9.98 5.22 24.75
N VAL A 178 -8.80 5.51 25.30
CA VAL A 178 -8.56 6.72 26.12
C VAL A 178 -8.38 7.93 25.20
N ALA A 179 -9.17 8.98 25.44
CA ALA A 179 -9.08 10.22 24.67
C ALA A 179 -7.69 10.88 24.83
N GLY A 180 -7.11 11.32 23.70
CA GLY A 180 -5.80 11.98 23.65
C GLY A 180 -4.60 11.05 23.83
N ALA A 181 -4.79 9.75 23.98
CA ALA A 181 -3.68 8.78 24.00
C ALA A 181 -3.06 8.63 22.59
N THR A 182 -1.75 8.40 22.58
CA THR A 182 -1.00 8.04 21.35
C THR A 182 -0.37 6.68 21.54
N HIS A 183 -0.61 5.79 20.61
CA HIS A 183 -0.05 4.43 20.61
C HIS A 183 1.09 4.33 19.59
N VAL A 184 2.26 3.90 20.05
CA VAL A 184 3.46 3.80 19.22
C VAL A 184 3.76 2.40 18.69
N ALA A 185 3.06 1.37 19.20
CA ALA A 185 3.20 0.02 18.68
C ALA A 185 2.53 -0.11 17.30
N PRO A 186 3.13 -0.87 16.37
CA PRO A 186 2.53 -1.07 15.05
C PRO A 186 1.13 -1.67 15.14
N SER A 187 0.21 -1.13 14.33
CA SER A 187 -1.11 -1.69 14.06
C SER A 187 -1.24 -2.01 12.57
N SER A 188 -2.20 -2.84 12.21
CA SER A 188 -2.45 -3.22 10.83
C SER A 188 -3.92 -3.00 10.48
N PRO A 189 -4.27 -2.74 9.21
CA PRO A 189 -5.67 -2.69 8.77
C PRO A 189 -6.48 -3.94 9.12
N ILE A 190 -5.84 -5.12 9.18
CA ILE A 190 -6.51 -6.37 9.60
C ILE A 190 -6.98 -6.34 11.07
N ASP A 191 -6.41 -5.45 11.90
CA ASP A 191 -6.80 -5.30 13.30
C ASP A 191 -8.13 -4.54 13.47
N LEU A 192 -8.59 -3.84 12.44
CA LEU A 192 -9.80 -3.02 12.52
C LEU A 192 -11.07 -3.88 12.68
N ALA A 193 -11.19 -4.96 11.91
CA ALA A 193 -12.35 -5.84 11.99
C ALA A 193 -12.53 -6.43 13.41
N PRO A 194 -11.52 -7.11 14.03
CA PRO A 194 -11.65 -7.62 15.37
C PRO A 194 -11.82 -6.53 16.43
N THR A 195 -11.30 -5.31 16.20
CA THR A 195 -11.51 -4.14 17.06
C THR A 195 -12.98 -3.73 17.09
N ILE A 196 -13.62 -3.67 15.93
CA ILE A 196 -15.04 -3.35 15.77
C ILE A 196 -15.91 -4.45 16.39
N LEU A 197 -15.62 -5.71 16.09
CA LEU A 197 -16.37 -6.86 16.63
C LEU A 197 -16.34 -6.87 18.15
N ARG A 198 -15.15 -6.65 18.76
CA ARG A 198 -15.02 -6.55 20.21
C ARG A 198 -15.87 -5.42 20.80
N HIS A 199 -15.87 -4.23 20.18
CA HIS A 199 -16.71 -3.12 20.64
C HIS A 199 -18.20 -3.47 20.60
N LEU A 200 -18.62 -4.21 19.57
CA LEU A 200 -20.01 -4.67 19.43
C LEU A 200 -20.37 -5.87 20.29
N GLY A 201 -19.42 -6.42 21.08
CA GLY A 201 -19.63 -7.64 21.86
C GLY A 201 -19.79 -8.90 21.02
N LEU A 202 -19.29 -8.88 19.78
CA LEU A 202 -19.34 -10.00 18.84
C LEU A 202 -18.03 -10.79 18.85
N ASP A 203 -18.12 -12.05 18.45
CA ASP A 203 -16.97 -12.92 18.33
C ASP A 203 -16.08 -12.49 17.15
N ALA A 204 -14.77 -12.48 17.38
CA ALA A 204 -13.74 -12.19 16.39
C ALA A 204 -12.97 -13.46 15.94
N GLU A 205 -13.48 -14.65 16.24
CA GLU A 205 -12.90 -15.90 15.77
C GLU A 205 -12.83 -15.93 14.23
N GLY A 206 -11.67 -16.35 13.70
CA GLY A 206 -11.41 -16.36 12.25
C GLY A 206 -10.90 -15.04 11.66
N CYS A 207 -10.73 -13.98 12.45
CA CYS A 207 -10.02 -12.79 12.01
C CYS A 207 -8.49 -13.00 12.02
N ASP A 208 -7.79 -12.58 10.98
CA ASP A 208 -6.32 -12.65 10.92
C ASP A 208 -5.65 -11.63 11.87
N GLY A 209 -6.31 -10.52 12.16
CA GLY A 209 -5.84 -9.49 13.07
C GLY A 209 -6.24 -9.72 14.52
N ARG A 210 -5.91 -8.77 15.39
CA ARG A 210 -6.25 -8.79 16.83
C ARG A 210 -6.87 -7.45 17.23
N PRO A 211 -7.82 -7.45 18.18
CA PRO A 211 -8.38 -6.21 18.70
C PRO A 211 -7.30 -5.26 19.21
N LEU A 212 -7.45 -3.98 18.93
CA LEU A 212 -6.54 -2.93 19.40
C LEU A 212 -6.78 -2.60 20.88
N GLN A 213 -7.98 -2.83 21.40
CA GLN A 213 -8.31 -2.62 22.82
C GLN A 213 -7.43 -3.50 23.71
N GLY A 214 -6.88 -2.91 24.77
CA GLY A 214 -6.09 -3.63 25.79
C GLY A 214 -4.69 -4.06 25.32
N ARG A 215 -4.18 -3.57 24.19
CA ARG A 215 -2.76 -3.77 23.84
C ARG A 215 -1.86 -3.01 24.83
N ALA A 216 -0.77 -3.68 25.26
CA ALA A 216 0.20 -3.10 26.16
C ALA A 216 0.81 -1.82 25.54
N GLY A 217 0.66 -0.69 26.25
CA GLY A 217 1.12 0.63 25.78
C GLY A 217 0.06 1.73 25.90
N GLY A 218 -1.15 1.37 26.35
CA GLY A 218 -2.26 2.30 26.61
C GLY A 218 -2.80 2.95 25.33
N PHE A 219 -4.01 2.58 24.94
CA PHE A 219 -4.85 3.41 24.09
C PHE A 219 -5.63 4.39 24.92
#